data_ff86542c6e06f2b0238941dfbe5f10bb
#
_entry.id   ff86542c6e06f2b0238941dfbe5f10bb
#
_cell.length_a   1.000
_cell.length_b   1.000
_cell.length_c   1.000
_cell.angle_alpha   90.00
_cell.angle_beta   90.00
_cell.angle_gamma   90.00
#
_symmetry.space_group_name_H-M   'P 1'
#
loop_
_entity.id
_entity.type
_entity.pdbx_description
1 polymer ?
#
loop_
_entity_poly.entity_id
_entity_poly.type
_entity_poly.pdbx_seq_one_letter_code
_entity_poly.pdbx_strand_id
1 'polypeptide(L)'
;MNNNNTPRSPTLVESLLPILAMILLLGFGYAAFDLPPEPLMVLSTVIAALLVKRLGYGYNAILESISQKIAKTMPALLILISVGLLIGTWMIGGTIPLMIYYGLNLINPSMIYVTALLVTATGTSWGSAGTVGVAFMGVAIGMEANLAATAGAIVAGAYFGDKLSPLSGDTNLAAMAAQIDLYEHIAHLLYTTLPSLILSAFVMTLYGM
;
A
#
# COMPACT_ATOMS: atom_id res chain seq x y z
N MET A 1 -6.69 45.67 8.79
CA MET A 1 -5.85 44.96 9.75
C MET A 1 -4.72 44.30 8.98
N ASN A 2 -3.56 44.95 8.95
CA ASN A 2 -2.37 44.47 8.26
C ASN A 2 -1.68 43.42 9.13
N ASN A 3 -1.92 42.14 8.89
CA ASN A 3 -1.13 41.10 9.48
C ASN A 3 0.02 40.74 8.49
N ASN A 4 1.13 41.47 8.60
CA ASN A 4 2.39 41.18 7.89
C ASN A 4 3.09 39.96 8.51
N ASN A 5 2.40 38.86 8.68
CA ASN A 5 3.02 37.58 9.01
C ASN A 5 3.51 36.96 7.69
N THR A 6 4.73 37.32 7.31
CA THR A 6 5.43 36.57 6.25
C THR A 6 5.56 35.11 6.67
N PRO A 7 5.13 34.15 5.83
CA PRO A 7 5.25 32.73 6.14
C PRO A 7 6.70 32.39 6.46
N ARG A 8 6.94 31.70 7.59
CA ARG A 8 8.26 31.24 7.99
C ARG A 8 8.39 29.72 7.82
N SER A 9 9.60 29.28 7.57
CA SER A 9 9.92 27.85 7.55
C SER A 9 9.72 27.25 8.94
N PRO A 10 9.15 26.03 9.03
CA PRO A 10 9.01 25.33 10.30
C PRO A 10 10.38 24.94 10.88
N THR A 11 10.50 24.96 12.18
CA THR A 11 11.63 24.35 12.90
C THR A 11 11.53 22.83 12.84
N LEU A 12 12.61 22.11 13.14
CA LEU A 12 12.63 20.64 13.14
C LEU A 12 11.55 20.08 14.08
N VAL A 13 11.39 20.65 15.25
CA VAL A 13 10.36 20.23 16.23
C VAL A 13 8.96 20.45 15.67
N GLU A 14 8.69 21.60 15.05
CA GLU A 14 7.39 21.89 14.43
C GLU A 14 7.10 20.97 13.25
N SER A 15 8.11 20.52 12.50
CA SER A 15 7.95 19.57 11.40
C SER A 15 7.64 18.15 11.90
N LEU A 16 8.19 17.74 13.04
CA LEU A 16 7.95 16.44 13.64
C LEU A 16 6.59 16.34 14.35
N LEU A 17 6.04 17.46 14.82
CA LEU A 17 4.81 17.48 15.60
C LEU A 17 3.62 16.83 14.90
N PRO A 18 3.31 17.09 13.61
CA PRO A 18 2.21 16.41 12.91
C PRO A 18 2.44 14.91 12.77
N ILE A 19 3.70 14.49 12.58
CA ILE A 19 4.07 13.07 12.45
C ILE A 19 3.86 12.36 13.79
N LEU A 20 4.33 12.94 14.87
CA LEU A 20 4.12 12.41 16.23
C LEU A 20 2.64 12.37 16.59
N ALA A 21 1.89 13.42 16.26
CA ALA A 21 0.44 13.47 16.49
C ALA A 21 -0.26 12.33 15.73
N MET A 22 0.11 12.08 14.46
CA MET A 22 -0.44 10.98 13.67
C MET A 22 -0.11 9.62 14.29
N ILE A 23 1.14 9.38 14.69
CA ILE A 23 1.58 8.13 15.33
C ILE A 23 0.82 7.90 16.65
N LEU A 24 0.68 8.94 17.47
CA LEU A 24 -0.03 8.85 18.74
C LEU A 24 -1.54 8.62 18.53
N LEU A 25 -2.16 9.34 17.62
CA LEU A 25 -3.58 9.18 17.31
C LEU A 25 -3.87 7.78 16.74
N LEU A 26 -3.10 7.31 15.78
CA LEU A 26 -3.28 5.97 15.23
C LEU A 26 -2.92 4.89 16.25
N GLY A 27 -1.78 5.00 16.95
CA GLY A 27 -1.36 4.01 17.94
C GLY A 27 -2.34 3.91 19.10
N PHE A 28 -2.71 5.04 19.72
CA PHE A 28 -3.63 5.04 20.86
C PHE A 28 -5.09 4.86 20.43
N GLY A 29 -5.52 5.55 19.37
CA GLY A 29 -6.91 5.51 18.92
C GLY A 29 -7.30 4.13 18.39
N TYR A 30 -6.44 3.49 17.61
CA TYR A 30 -6.69 2.15 17.11
C TYR A 30 -6.46 1.08 18.19
N ALA A 31 -5.31 1.10 18.90
CA ALA A 31 -4.95 0.03 19.83
C ALA A 31 -5.73 0.06 21.15
N ALA A 32 -6.13 1.26 21.65
CA ALA A 32 -6.81 1.38 22.95
C ALA A 32 -8.33 1.54 22.82
N PHE A 33 -8.83 2.10 21.72
CA PHE A 33 -10.24 2.43 21.53
C PHE A 33 -10.88 1.77 20.32
N ASP A 34 -10.13 0.96 19.57
CA ASP A 34 -10.58 0.27 18.34
C ASP A 34 -11.24 1.21 17.31
N LEU A 35 -10.77 2.46 17.26
CA LEU A 35 -11.30 3.48 16.36
C LEU A 35 -10.80 3.24 14.94
N PRO A 36 -11.66 3.41 13.92
CA PRO A 36 -11.23 3.33 12.51
C PRO A 36 -10.09 4.33 12.23
N PRO A 37 -9.09 3.96 11.41
CA PRO A 37 -7.94 4.83 11.12
C PRO A 37 -8.33 6.10 10.34
N GLU A 38 -9.39 6.08 9.54
CA GLU A 38 -9.77 7.19 8.66
C GLU A 38 -10.09 8.49 9.43
N PRO A 39 -10.95 8.50 10.47
CA PRO A 39 -11.18 9.70 11.29
C PRO A 39 -9.93 10.19 12.00
N LEU A 40 -9.04 9.28 12.44
CA LEU A 40 -7.80 9.63 13.12
C LEU A 40 -6.81 10.31 12.16
N MET A 41 -6.76 9.87 10.89
CA MET A 41 -5.98 10.51 9.85
C MET A 41 -6.52 11.91 9.51
N VAL A 42 -7.83 12.09 9.46
CA VAL A 42 -8.45 13.41 9.26
C VAL A 42 -8.09 14.34 10.43
N LEU A 43 -8.18 13.86 11.67
CA LEU A 43 -7.82 14.65 12.84
C LEU A 43 -6.34 15.06 12.83
N SER A 44 -5.42 14.16 12.45
CA SER A 44 -4.00 14.48 12.31
C SER A 44 -3.75 15.55 11.24
N THR A 45 -4.52 15.51 10.14
CA THR A 45 -4.46 16.53 9.08
C THR A 45 -4.94 17.89 9.57
N VAL A 46 -5.98 17.94 10.43
CA VAL A 46 -6.43 19.18 11.07
C VAL A 46 -5.34 19.76 11.98
N ILE A 47 -4.66 18.93 12.76
CA ILE A 47 -3.52 19.36 13.60
C ILE A 47 -2.41 19.97 12.74
N ALA A 48 -2.06 19.31 11.63
CA ALA A 48 -1.07 19.83 10.68
C ALA A 48 -1.50 21.18 10.08
N ALA A 49 -2.75 21.32 9.68
CA ALA A 49 -3.29 22.56 9.12
C ALA A 49 -3.27 23.72 10.12
N LEU A 50 -3.59 23.46 11.39
CA LEU A 50 -3.51 24.43 12.46
C LEU A 50 -2.07 24.89 12.71
N LEU A 51 -1.09 23.99 12.64
CA LEU A 51 0.31 24.31 12.74
C LEU A 51 0.76 25.23 11.58
N VAL A 52 0.41 24.85 10.35
CA VAL A 52 0.74 25.62 9.14
C VAL A 52 0.12 27.03 9.21
N LYS A 53 -1.10 27.15 9.73
CA LYS A 53 -1.74 28.44 9.98
C LYS A 53 -0.94 29.28 11.01
N ARG A 54 -0.41 28.66 12.07
CA ARG A 54 0.47 29.35 13.06
C ARG A 54 1.77 29.83 12.46
N LEU A 55 2.27 29.16 11.42
CA LEU A 55 3.46 29.55 10.70
C LEU A 55 3.25 30.74 9.74
N GLY A 56 2.00 31.27 9.67
CA GLY A 56 1.68 32.45 8.86
C GLY A 56 1.13 32.14 7.46
N TYR A 57 0.91 30.85 7.12
CA TYR A 57 0.32 30.50 5.83
C TYR A 57 -1.18 30.76 5.84
N GLY A 58 -1.68 31.39 4.75
CA GLY A 58 -3.08 31.67 4.55
C GLY A 58 -3.87 30.41 4.20
N TYR A 59 -5.19 30.47 4.41
CA TYR A 59 -6.11 29.37 4.11
C TYR A 59 -6.00 28.89 2.64
N ASN A 60 -5.89 29.85 1.70
CA ASN A 60 -5.76 29.50 0.28
C ASN A 60 -4.48 28.69 -0.03
N ALA A 61 -3.36 29.02 0.61
CA ALA A 61 -2.10 28.26 0.45
C ALA A 61 -2.24 26.81 0.98
N ILE A 62 -2.97 26.63 2.08
CA ILE A 62 -3.27 25.30 2.62
C ILE A 62 -4.14 24.51 1.65
N LEU A 63 -5.22 25.11 1.15
CA LEU A 63 -6.12 24.46 0.17
C LEU A 63 -5.38 24.10 -1.12
N GLU A 64 -4.55 25.01 -1.64
CA GLU A 64 -3.77 24.76 -2.84
C GLU A 64 -2.81 23.57 -2.63
N SER A 65 -2.12 23.50 -1.50
CA SER A 65 -1.24 22.38 -1.17
C SER A 65 -2.00 21.05 -1.07
N ILE A 66 -3.19 21.05 -0.48
CA ILE A 66 -4.07 19.87 -0.41
C ILE A 66 -4.49 19.46 -1.82
N SER A 67 -4.96 20.39 -2.64
CA SER A 67 -5.41 20.13 -4.02
C SER A 67 -4.27 19.56 -4.88
N GLN A 68 -3.06 20.10 -4.77
CA GLN A 68 -1.90 19.58 -5.47
C GLN A 68 -1.53 18.15 -5.03
N LYS A 69 -1.66 17.84 -3.73
CA LYS A 69 -1.42 16.47 -3.23
C LYS A 69 -2.48 15.50 -3.72
N ILE A 70 -3.75 15.89 -3.71
CA ILE A 70 -4.86 15.08 -4.26
C ILE A 70 -4.62 14.82 -5.75
N ALA A 71 -4.26 15.85 -6.53
CA ALA A 71 -3.96 15.69 -7.95
C ALA A 71 -2.82 14.69 -8.21
N LYS A 72 -1.77 14.68 -7.39
CA LYS A 72 -0.67 13.71 -7.47
C LYS A 72 -1.11 12.29 -7.11
N THR A 73 -2.10 12.13 -6.25
CA THR A 73 -2.63 10.82 -5.82
C THR A 73 -3.71 10.30 -6.78
N MET A 74 -4.26 11.16 -7.65
CA MET A 74 -5.36 10.81 -8.54
C MET A 74 -5.09 9.57 -9.42
N PRO A 75 -3.90 9.37 -10.02
CA PRO A 75 -3.62 8.15 -10.78
C PRO A 75 -3.79 6.87 -9.96
N ALA A 76 -3.35 6.87 -8.70
CA ALA A 76 -3.53 5.72 -7.81
C ALA A 76 -5.00 5.46 -7.49
N LEU A 77 -5.80 6.51 -7.26
CA LEU A 77 -7.24 6.40 -7.04
C LEU A 77 -7.96 5.84 -8.27
N LEU A 78 -7.59 6.30 -9.47
CA LEU A 78 -8.16 5.78 -10.72
C LEU A 78 -7.81 4.31 -10.95
N ILE A 79 -6.60 3.88 -10.59
CA ILE A 79 -6.21 2.46 -10.62
C ILE A 79 -7.09 1.65 -9.66
N LEU A 80 -7.30 2.10 -8.42
CA LEU A 80 -8.15 1.40 -7.46
C LEU A 80 -9.60 1.27 -7.96
N ILE A 81 -10.16 2.33 -8.54
CA ILE A 81 -11.51 2.29 -9.13
C ILE A 81 -11.54 1.30 -10.30
N SER A 82 -10.55 1.34 -11.19
CA SER A 82 -10.48 0.43 -12.33
C SER A 82 -10.33 -1.03 -11.92
N VAL A 83 -9.53 -1.30 -10.89
CA VAL A 83 -9.40 -2.64 -10.29
C VAL A 83 -10.72 -3.10 -9.68
N GLY A 84 -11.43 -2.24 -8.98
CA GLY A 84 -12.75 -2.55 -8.44
C GLY A 84 -13.76 -2.92 -9.52
N LEU A 85 -13.80 -2.16 -10.62
CA LEU A 85 -14.65 -2.47 -11.78
C LEU A 85 -14.26 -3.80 -12.43
N LEU A 86 -12.95 -4.07 -12.58
CA LEU A 86 -12.44 -5.32 -13.14
C LEU A 86 -12.85 -6.53 -12.27
N ILE A 87 -12.69 -6.43 -10.95
CA ILE A 87 -13.12 -7.48 -10.01
C ILE A 87 -14.62 -7.73 -10.15
N GLY A 88 -15.43 -6.67 -10.20
CA GLY A 88 -16.87 -6.78 -10.38
C GLY A 88 -17.24 -7.52 -11.68
N THR A 89 -16.61 -7.17 -12.80
CA THR A 89 -16.85 -7.85 -14.09
C THR A 89 -16.38 -9.30 -14.06
N TRP A 90 -15.25 -9.61 -13.44
CA TRP A 90 -14.74 -10.98 -13.29
C TRP A 90 -15.59 -11.85 -12.37
N MET A 91 -16.19 -11.25 -11.34
CA MET A 91 -17.17 -11.95 -10.49
C MET A 91 -18.41 -12.34 -11.29
N ILE A 92 -19.04 -11.38 -11.97
CA ILE A 92 -20.27 -11.59 -12.74
C ILE A 92 -20.01 -12.50 -13.95
N GLY A 93 -18.87 -12.33 -14.62
CA GLY A 93 -18.44 -13.13 -15.78
C GLY A 93 -18.00 -14.55 -15.43
N GLY A 94 -17.96 -14.92 -14.14
CA GLY A 94 -17.55 -16.26 -13.71
C GLY A 94 -16.03 -16.50 -13.73
N THR A 95 -15.21 -15.52 -14.07
CA THR A 95 -13.74 -15.67 -14.15
C THR A 95 -13.15 -15.99 -12.77
N ILE A 96 -13.55 -15.24 -11.72
CA ILE A 96 -13.07 -15.52 -10.35
C ILE A 96 -13.55 -16.89 -9.85
N PRO A 97 -14.84 -17.27 -9.96
CA PRO A 97 -15.29 -18.63 -9.66
C PRO A 97 -14.50 -19.72 -10.38
N LEU A 98 -14.17 -19.50 -11.67
CA LEU A 98 -13.40 -20.46 -12.44
C LEU A 98 -11.94 -20.57 -11.93
N MET A 99 -11.31 -19.44 -11.61
CA MET A 99 -9.96 -19.41 -11.00
C MET A 99 -9.96 -20.14 -9.65
N ILE A 100 -10.99 -19.95 -8.83
CA ILE A 100 -11.15 -20.67 -7.56
C ILE A 100 -11.27 -22.16 -7.80
N TYR A 101 -12.14 -22.58 -8.73
CA TYR A 101 -12.32 -23.99 -9.08
C TYR A 101 -11.01 -24.67 -9.50
N TYR A 102 -10.26 -24.06 -10.42
CA TYR A 102 -8.96 -24.58 -10.84
C TYR A 102 -7.92 -24.51 -9.71
N GLY A 103 -7.94 -23.45 -8.92
CA GLY A 103 -7.05 -23.30 -7.78
C GLY A 103 -7.22 -24.43 -6.78
N LEU A 104 -8.46 -24.78 -6.43
CA LEU A 104 -8.78 -25.88 -5.52
C LEU A 104 -8.32 -27.24 -6.05
N ASN A 105 -8.29 -27.43 -7.36
CA ASN A 105 -7.89 -28.71 -7.98
C ASN A 105 -6.38 -28.81 -8.24
N LEU A 106 -5.68 -27.68 -8.41
CA LEU A 106 -4.27 -27.65 -8.83
C LEU A 106 -3.30 -27.33 -7.69
N ILE A 107 -3.76 -26.59 -6.68
CA ILE A 107 -2.89 -26.13 -5.59
C ILE A 107 -2.97 -27.14 -4.45
N ASN A 108 -1.78 -27.57 -3.98
CA ASN A 108 -1.71 -28.38 -2.77
C ASN A 108 -1.99 -27.48 -1.55
N PRO A 109 -2.88 -27.85 -0.62
CA PRO A 109 -3.17 -27.06 0.58
C PRO A 109 -1.93 -26.63 1.38
N SER A 110 -0.92 -27.50 1.49
CA SER A 110 0.33 -27.19 2.18
C SER A 110 1.17 -26.10 1.47
N MET A 111 0.90 -25.83 0.20
CA MET A 111 1.67 -24.88 -0.63
C MET A 111 0.90 -23.59 -0.94
N ILE A 112 -0.30 -23.43 -0.38
CA ILE A 112 -1.17 -22.29 -0.73
C ILE A 112 -0.53 -20.95 -0.47
N TYR A 113 0.17 -20.79 0.66
CA TYR A 113 0.77 -19.51 1.05
C TYR A 113 1.95 -19.15 0.15
N VAL A 114 2.85 -20.10 -0.11
CA VAL A 114 3.98 -19.84 -1.01
C VAL A 114 3.52 -19.66 -2.45
N THR A 115 2.48 -20.35 -2.88
CA THR A 115 1.89 -20.16 -4.21
C THR A 115 1.26 -18.78 -4.32
N ALA A 116 0.50 -18.33 -3.31
CA ALA A 116 -0.08 -16.98 -3.26
C ALA A 116 1.00 -15.90 -3.32
N LEU A 117 2.10 -16.06 -2.56
CA LEU A 117 3.25 -15.17 -2.58
C LEU A 117 3.87 -15.05 -3.99
N LEU A 118 4.15 -16.17 -4.64
CA LEU A 118 4.83 -16.18 -5.93
C LEU A 118 3.94 -15.72 -7.08
N VAL A 119 2.67 -16.11 -7.10
CA VAL A 119 1.74 -15.73 -8.17
C VAL A 119 1.36 -14.26 -8.12
N THR A 120 1.33 -13.65 -6.95
CA THR A 120 1.05 -12.21 -6.81
C THR A 120 2.27 -11.31 -7.11
N ALA A 121 3.48 -11.87 -7.25
CA ALA A 121 4.71 -11.15 -7.57
C ALA A 121 4.79 -10.73 -9.06
N THR A 122 3.72 -10.17 -9.62
CA THR A 122 3.58 -9.88 -11.06
C THR A 122 4.01 -8.47 -11.47
N GLY A 123 4.41 -7.62 -10.52
CA GLY A 123 4.97 -6.29 -10.82
C GLY A 123 4.04 -5.10 -10.62
N THR A 124 2.83 -5.32 -10.08
CA THR A 124 1.91 -4.24 -9.67
C THR A 124 1.36 -4.54 -8.29
N SER A 125 1.60 -3.68 -7.29
CA SER A 125 1.14 -3.94 -5.92
C SER A 125 -0.38 -4.04 -5.82
N TRP A 126 -1.08 -2.98 -6.17
CA TRP A 126 -2.54 -2.89 -6.09
C TRP A 126 -3.26 -3.77 -7.12
N GLY A 127 -2.73 -3.83 -8.34
CA GLY A 127 -3.30 -4.66 -9.41
C GLY A 127 -3.22 -6.14 -9.07
N SER A 128 -2.06 -6.64 -8.64
CA SER A 128 -1.86 -8.04 -8.27
C SER A 128 -2.69 -8.44 -7.06
N ALA A 129 -2.67 -7.63 -5.99
CA ALA A 129 -3.44 -7.91 -4.79
C ALA A 129 -4.96 -7.87 -5.06
N GLY A 130 -5.42 -6.86 -5.81
CA GLY A 130 -6.84 -6.67 -6.09
C GLY A 130 -7.43 -7.64 -7.13
N THR A 131 -6.64 -8.28 -7.96
CA THR A 131 -7.14 -9.23 -8.99
C THR A 131 -6.85 -10.67 -8.61
N VAL A 132 -5.64 -11.13 -8.87
CA VAL A 132 -5.23 -12.51 -8.58
C VAL A 132 -5.29 -12.79 -7.07
N GLY A 133 -4.92 -11.82 -6.24
CA GLY A 133 -5.01 -11.95 -4.78
C GLY A 133 -6.42 -12.23 -4.29
N VAL A 134 -7.44 -11.56 -4.83
CA VAL A 134 -8.85 -11.82 -4.48
C VAL A 134 -9.26 -13.25 -4.87
N ALA A 135 -8.84 -13.74 -6.04
CA ALA A 135 -9.09 -15.12 -6.43
C ALA A 135 -8.41 -16.11 -5.46
N PHE A 136 -7.16 -15.85 -5.05
CA PHE A 136 -6.45 -16.66 -4.05
C PHE A 136 -7.12 -16.65 -2.68
N MET A 137 -7.69 -15.53 -2.24
CA MET A 137 -8.51 -15.51 -1.02
C MET A 137 -9.71 -16.45 -1.13
N GLY A 138 -10.36 -16.51 -2.30
CA GLY A 138 -11.44 -17.48 -2.55
C GLY A 138 -10.95 -18.94 -2.50
N VAL A 139 -9.77 -19.23 -3.05
CA VAL A 139 -9.13 -20.56 -2.94
C VAL A 139 -8.84 -20.89 -1.48
N ALA A 140 -8.29 -19.95 -0.71
CA ALA A 140 -7.98 -20.12 0.70
C ALA A 140 -9.23 -20.43 1.54
N ILE A 141 -10.36 -19.76 1.25
CA ILE A 141 -11.65 -20.05 1.89
C ILE A 141 -12.09 -21.48 1.57
N GLY A 142 -12.01 -21.90 0.30
CA GLY A 142 -12.41 -23.23 -0.12
C GLY A 142 -11.52 -24.36 0.41
N MET A 143 -10.27 -24.05 0.77
CA MET A 143 -9.31 -24.98 1.40
C MET A 143 -9.31 -24.91 2.94
N GLU A 144 -10.16 -24.07 3.55
CA GLU A 144 -10.15 -23.80 4.99
C GLU A 144 -8.78 -23.31 5.53
N ALA A 145 -7.99 -22.67 4.66
CA ALA A 145 -6.67 -22.17 5.01
C ALA A 145 -6.76 -20.89 5.86
N ASN A 146 -5.69 -20.56 6.58
CA ASN A 146 -5.64 -19.35 7.39
C ASN A 146 -5.67 -18.10 6.49
N LEU A 147 -6.77 -17.34 6.54
CA LEU A 147 -7.00 -16.18 5.69
C LEU A 147 -6.00 -15.04 5.96
N ALA A 148 -5.59 -14.84 7.21
CA ALA A 148 -4.62 -13.81 7.55
C ALA A 148 -3.24 -14.13 6.97
N ALA A 149 -2.80 -15.39 7.04
CA ALA A 149 -1.55 -15.83 6.44
C ALA A 149 -1.59 -15.74 4.90
N THR A 150 -2.72 -16.13 4.29
CA THR A 150 -2.92 -15.99 2.83
C THR A 150 -2.87 -14.53 2.40
N ALA A 151 -3.58 -13.64 3.09
CA ALA A 151 -3.55 -12.20 2.82
C ALA A 151 -2.12 -11.63 2.96
N GLY A 152 -1.40 -12.03 4.01
CA GLY A 152 0.00 -11.65 4.22
C GLY A 152 0.91 -12.11 3.06
N ALA A 153 0.73 -13.34 2.59
CA ALA A 153 1.48 -13.87 1.44
C ALA A 153 1.19 -13.11 0.15
N ILE A 154 -0.10 -12.81 -0.12
CA ILE A 154 -0.54 -12.02 -1.28
C ILE A 154 0.09 -10.62 -1.26
N VAL A 155 0.01 -9.93 -0.13
CA VAL A 155 0.57 -8.59 0.02
C VAL A 155 2.09 -8.61 -0.14
N ALA A 156 2.78 -9.55 0.51
CA ALA A 156 4.23 -9.67 0.40
C ALA A 156 4.69 -9.91 -1.05
N GLY A 157 4.00 -10.80 -1.78
CA GLY A 157 4.29 -11.06 -3.20
C GLY A 157 4.03 -9.83 -4.08
N ALA A 158 2.88 -9.19 -3.91
CA ALA A 158 2.51 -8.01 -4.67
C ALA A 158 3.52 -6.85 -4.49
N TYR A 159 3.95 -6.59 -3.26
CA TYR A 159 4.97 -5.58 -2.97
C TYR A 159 6.37 -5.96 -3.47
N PHE A 160 6.72 -7.25 -3.44
CA PHE A 160 7.97 -7.73 -4.03
C PHE A 160 8.01 -7.43 -5.52
N GLY A 161 6.97 -7.82 -6.27
CA GLY A 161 6.87 -7.60 -7.70
C GLY A 161 6.89 -6.10 -8.05
N ASP A 162 6.18 -5.28 -7.29
CA ASP A 162 6.11 -3.83 -7.49
C ASP A 162 7.49 -3.17 -7.39
N LYS A 163 8.29 -3.53 -6.39
CA LYS A 163 9.65 -2.97 -6.20
C LYS A 163 10.60 -3.25 -7.37
N LEU A 164 10.40 -4.34 -8.08
CA LEU A 164 11.23 -4.73 -9.22
C LEU A 164 10.63 -4.31 -10.56
N SER A 165 9.48 -3.66 -10.56
CA SER A 165 8.80 -3.23 -11.77
C SER A 165 9.24 -1.83 -12.20
N PRO A 166 9.66 -1.63 -13.45
CA PRO A 166 9.91 -0.29 -13.99
C PRO A 166 8.63 0.54 -14.14
N LEU A 167 7.46 -0.09 -14.02
CA LEU A 167 6.15 0.58 -14.08
C LEU A 167 5.67 1.03 -12.69
N SER A 168 6.37 0.65 -11.62
CA SER A 168 6.02 1.08 -10.26
C SER A 168 6.27 2.58 -10.06
N GLY A 169 5.26 3.28 -9.58
CA GLY A 169 5.38 4.71 -9.25
C GLY A 169 6.39 4.96 -8.15
N ASP A 170 6.42 4.10 -7.14
CA ASP A 170 7.32 4.23 -5.97
C ASP A 170 8.77 4.02 -6.37
N THR A 171 9.04 2.99 -7.19
CA THR A 171 10.39 2.69 -7.69
C THR A 171 10.93 3.79 -8.58
N ASN A 172 10.08 4.31 -9.49
CA ASN A 172 10.43 5.46 -10.33
C ASN A 172 10.70 6.73 -9.51
N LEU A 173 9.84 7.03 -8.53
CA LEU A 173 10.00 8.20 -7.69
C LEU A 173 11.28 8.12 -6.86
N ALA A 174 11.63 6.95 -6.34
CA ALA A 174 12.85 6.74 -5.58
C ALA A 174 14.11 6.95 -6.44
N ALA A 175 14.14 6.37 -7.65
CA ALA A 175 15.24 6.54 -8.60
C ALA A 175 15.41 8.01 -9.00
N MET A 176 14.33 8.72 -9.31
CA MET A 176 14.36 10.16 -9.62
C MET A 176 14.85 10.99 -8.43
N ALA A 177 14.40 10.68 -7.21
CA ALA A 177 14.83 11.41 -6.02
C ALA A 177 16.31 11.20 -5.71
N ALA A 178 16.83 10.00 -5.97
CA ALA A 178 18.24 9.67 -5.80
C ALA A 178 19.13 10.12 -6.98
N GLN A 179 18.52 10.60 -8.10
CA GLN A 179 19.21 10.99 -9.33
C GLN A 179 20.05 9.85 -9.94
N ILE A 180 19.54 8.62 -9.91
CA ILE A 180 20.16 7.43 -10.48
C ILE A 180 19.30 6.85 -11.58
N ASP A 181 19.91 6.01 -12.43
CA ASP A 181 19.17 5.27 -13.45
C ASP A 181 18.18 4.28 -12.82
N LEU A 182 16.99 4.18 -13.42
CA LEU A 182 15.91 3.32 -12.91
C LEU A 182 16.32 1.85 -12.86
N TYR A 183 16.99 1.36 -13.88
CA TYR A 183 17.37 -0.05 -13.95
C TYR A 183 18.53 -0.39 -13.02
N GLU A 184 19.45 0.57 -12.80
CA GLU A 184 20.47 0.44 -11.76
C GLU A 184 19.83 0.39 -10.36
N HIS A 185 18.83 1.24 -10.12
CA HIS A 185 18.07 1.20 -8.88
C HIS A 185 17.38 -0.15 -8.66
N ILE A 186 16.68 -0.67 -9.66
CA ILE A 186 16.01 -1.98 -9.62
C ILE A 186 17.03 -3.10 -9.37
N ALA A 187 18.19 -3.08 -10.07
CA ALA A 187 19.24 -4.06 -9.86
C ALA A 187 19.76 -4.05 -8.41
N HIS A 188 19.90 -2.86 -7.80
CA HIS A 188 20.29 -2.74 -6.39
C HIS A 188 19.19 -3.24 -5.44
N LEU A 189 17.93 -2.99 -5.75
CA LEU A 189 16.81 -3.50 -4.95
C LEU A 189 16.80 -5.03 -4.88
N LEU A 190 17.27 -5.75 -5.91
CA LEU A 190 17.37 -7.21 -5.91
C LEU A 190 18.20 -7.75 -4.75
N TYR A 191 19.28 -7.06 -4.34
CA TYR A 191 20.13 -7.49 -3.23
C TYR A 191 19.40 -7.56 -1.89
N THR A 192 18.36 -6.79 -1.70
CA THR A 192 17.56 -6.76 -0.47
C THR A 192 16.23 -7.50 -0.62
N THR A 193 15.58 -7.36 -1.77
CA THR A 193 14.25 -7.92 -1.97
C THR A 193 14.28 -9.43 -2.25
N LEU A 194 15.27 -9.92 -2.99
CA LEU A 194 15.37 -11.36 -3.28
C LEU A 194 15.62 -12.20 -2.03
N PRO A 195 16.58 -11.87 -1.13
CA PRO A 195 16.71 -12.57 0.14
C PRO A 195 15.44 -12.51 1.00
N SER A 196 14.75 -11.37 1.00
CA SER A 196 13.49 -11.21 1.73
C SER A 196 12.38 -12.09 1.16
N LEU A 197 12.29 -12.23 -0.17
CA LEU A 197 11.33 -13.14 -0.82
C LEU A 197 11.62 -14.60 -0.46
N ILE A 198 12.89 -15.01 -0.54
CA ILE A 198 13.32 -16.38 -0.20
C ILE A 198 12.98 -16.70 1.26
N LEU A 199 13.27 -15.78 2.18
CA LEU A 199 12.94 -15.94 3.59
C LEU A 199 11.42 -16.01 3.79
N SER A 200 10.65 -15.14 3.12
CA SER A 200 9.19 -15.16 3.17
C SER A 200 8.62 -16.47 2.63
N ALA A 201 9.13 -16.94 1.49
CA ALA A 201 8.71 -18.21 0.91
C ALA A 201 9.04 -19.40 1.85
N PHE A 202 10.20 -19.38 2.47
CA PHE A 202 10.59 -20.40 3.47
C PHE A 202 9.65 -20.42 4.68
N VAL A 203 9.38 -19.24 5.27
CA VAL A 203 8.45 -19.10 6.40
C VAL A 203 7.05 -19.56 6.01
N MET A 204 6.56 -19.14 4.83
CA MET A 204 5.23 -19.53 4.33
C MET A 204 5.13 -21.02 4.04
N THR A 205 6.20 -21.65 3.59
CA THR A 205 6.25 -23.12 3.40
C THR A 205 6.18 -23.86 4.75
N LEU A 206 6.96 -23.41 5.73
CA LEU A 206 6.92 -24.01 7.08
C LEU A 206 5.56 -23.82 7.76
N TYR A 207 4.91 -22.69 7.52
CA TYR A 207 3.58 -22.42 8.08
C TYR A 207 2.49 -23.27 7.42
N GLY A 208 2.67 -23.67 6.16
CA GLY A 208 1.69 -24.48 5.41
C GLY A 208 1.82 -26.01 5.67
N MET A 209 2.91 -26.44 6.28
CA MET A 209 3.13 -27.84 6.68
C MET A 209 2.48 -28.16 8.03
#